data_2d186a87abdce33bc6d39c81dcc16a06
#
_entry.id   2d186a87abdce33bc6d39c81dcc16a06
#
_cell.length_a   1.000
_cell.length_b   1.000
_cell.length_c   1.000
_cell.angle_alpha   90.00
_cell.angle_beta   90.00
_cell.angle_gamma   90.00
#
_symmetry.space_group_name_H-M   'P 1'
#
loop_
_entity.id
_entity.type
_entity.pdbx_description
1 polymer ?
#
loop_
_entity_poly.entity_id
_entity_poly.type
_entity_poly.pdbx_seq_one_letter_code
_entity_poly.pdbx_strand_id
1 'polypeptide(L)'
;MRRSRLALCVAVLIALLAPASAGGAVGSPVRDVGPIVGLRQHESSYTVAVADVNGDGWDDVLIGHHGSRPAELFMNQPVGETTIGFEPVMRLVDTVHDRPDRHGCIFGDPNVDGLLDILCAKGAQQGLAEKWNELWMQGPAGAWRDRAHAWGVEDHWGRGRHPEWIDLNHDRYPDLFIGNDTPRYDEHTTPNRTYVNVGGTHFREVDMGITREDGSMCAQVVDVNEDGWDDIVLCGDKELFVYLREGDRFVRANDRFGVPTGPLANGAQVVDVSGDGIGDLVVVHLDSLEIRLGGADGRFGPPVLTRALAHGHGLAIGDVNGDRSPDVYAVDGCRDRVNAPDVLLLNGGDGTTWLPLDLPALPPGELAGCGDTAAMVDFDRDGKQDIVVLNGGGNAQPLDLDGPDQLLTLGDWRPLV
;
A
#
# COMPACT_ATOMS: atom_id res chain seq x y z
N MET A 1 -73.93 27.82 19.28
CA MET A 1 -72.80 27.47 20.15
C MET A 1 -72.73 25.99 20.31
N ARG A 2 -71.88 25.31 19.56
CA ARG A 2 -71.55 23.87 19.76
C ARG A 2 -70.08 23.77 19.82
N ARG A 3 -69.51 23.39 20.94
CA ARG A 3 -68.09 23.10 21.16
C ARG A 3 -67.82 21.65 20.75
N SER A 4 -67.02 21.46 19.71
CA SER A 4 -66.49 20.13 19.35
C SER A 4 -65.25 19.88 20.21
N ARG A 5 -65.26 18.77 20.91
CA ARG A 5 -64.10 18.23 21.64
C ARG A 5 -63.32 17.35 20.68
N LEU A 6 -62.07 17.71 20.42
CA LEU A 6 -61.09 16.89 19.68
C LEU A 6 -60.53 15.86 20.70
N ALA A 7 -60.77 14.60 20.44
CA ALA A 7 -60.14 13.51 21.21
C ALA A 7 -58.78 13.21 20.58
N LEU A 8 -57.73 13.38 21.39
CA LEU A 8 -56.34 13.01 21.06
C LEU A 8 -56.15 11.51 21.34
N CYS A 9 -56.08 10.68 20.29
CA CYS A 9 -55.67 9.28 20.46
C CYS A 9 -54.14 9.22 20.53
N VAL A 10 -53.62 8.93 21.72
CA VAL A 10 -52.21 8.57 21.92
C VAL A 10 -52.07 7.07 21.59
N ALA A 11 -51.45 6.77 20.45
CA ALA A 11 -51.05 5.38 20.14
C ALA A 11 -49.76 5.06 20.89
N VAL A 12 -49.85 4.24 21.90
CA VAL A 12 -48.68 3.68 22.58
C VAL A 12 -48.14 2.52 21.71
N LEU A 13 -47.00 2.78 21.08
CA LEU A 13 -46.26 1.74 20.36
C LEU A 13 -45.54 0.88 21.41
N ILE A 14 -46.05 -0.32 21.69
CA ILE A 14 -45.32 -1.33 22.47
C ILE A 14 -44.36 -2.01 21.54
N ALA A 15 -43.09 -1.64 21.62
CA ALA A 15 -42.00 -2.38 20.97
C ALA A 15 -41.86 -3.74 21.71
N LEU A 16 -42.28 -4.79 21.07
CA LEU A 16 -41.97 -6.16 21.49
C LEU A 16 -40.47 -6.39 21.28
N LEU A 17 -39.69 -6.30 22.35
CA LEU A 17 -38.34 -6.80 22.40
C LEU A 17 -38.39 -8.33 22.21
N ALA A 18 -38.08 -8.81 21.02
CA ALA A 18 -37.76 -10.20 20.80
C ALA A 18 -36.51 -10.55 21.65
N PRO A 19 -36.46 -11.70 22.31
CA PRO A 19 -35.24 -12.12 23.00
C PRO A 19 -34.15 -12.30 21.97
N ALA A 20 -32.99 -11.65 22.16
CA ALA A 20 -31.78 -11.92 21.39
C ALA A 20 -31.47 -13.42 21.54
N SER A 21 -31.60 -14.18 20.47
CA SER A 21 -31.05 -15.53 20.40
C SER A 21 -29.55 -15.37 20.66
N ALA A 22 -29.04 -16.10 21.66
CA ALA A 22 -27.61 -16.28 21.85
C ALA A 22 -27.09 -17.05 20.62
N GLY A 23 -26.80 -16.30 19.55
CA GLY A 23 -26.01 -16.77 18.43
C GLY A 23 -24.62 -17.03 18.98
N GLY A 24 -24.15 -18.28 18.91
CA GLY A 24 -22.73 -18.56 19.11
C GLY A 24 -21.95 -17.60 18.25
N ALA A 25 -20.82 -17.07 18.75
CA ALA A 25 -19.93 -16.20 18.01
C ALA A 25 -19.62 -16.88 16.67
N VAL A 26 -20.18 -16.35 15.59
CA VAL A 26 -19.77 -16.71 14.24
C VAL A 26 -18.37 -16.12 14.14
N GLY A 27 -17.35 -16.98 14.03
CA GLY A 27 -15.97 -16.50 13.86
C GLY A 27 -15.89 -15.52 12.68
N SER A 28 -14.92 -14.63 12.71
CA SER A 28 -14.66 -13.72 11.60
C SER A 28 -14.63 -14.52 10.29
N PRO A 29 -15.25 -14.02 9.21
CA PRO A 29 -15.09 -14.62 7.89
C PRO A 29 -13.68 -14.46 7.34
N VAL A 30 -12.87 -13.56 7.91
CA VAL A 30 -11.46 -13.32 7.59
C VAL A 30 -10.58 -14.24 8.43
N ARG A 31 -9.58 -14.85 7.82
CA ARG A 31 -8.63 -15.77 8.48
C ARG A 31 -7.20 -15.36 8.20
N ASP A 32 -6.34 -15.47 9.20
CA ASP A 32 -4.89 -15.39 9.05
C ASP A 32 -4.34 -16.79 8.71
N VAL A 33 -3.89 -16.96 7.48
CA VAL A 33 -3.29 -18.19 6.98
C VAL A 33 -1.76 -18.13 6.90
N GLY A 34 -1.16 -16.98 7.14
CA GLY A 34 0.30 -16.78 7.12
C GLY A 34 1.09 -17.86 7.84
N PRO A 35 0.71 -18.30 9.06
CA PRO A 35 1.39 -19.39 9.78
C PRO A 35 1.37 -20.74 9.07
N ILE A 36 0.34 -20.97 8.24
CA ILE A 36 0.12 -22.26 7.56
C ILE A 36 0.93 -22.30 6.26
N VAL A 37 0.99 -21.16 5.55
CA VAL A 37 1.62 -21.06 4.23
C VAL A 37 3.07 -20.56 4.27
N GLY A 38 3.65 -20.36 5.46
CA GLY A 38 5.06 -20.00 5.60
C GLY A 38 5.36 -18.50 5.48
N LEU A 39 4.33 -17.64 5.40
CA LEU A 39 4.49 -16.19 5.34
C LEU A 39 4.17 -15.56 6.71
N ARG A 40 4.97 -15.88 7.73
CA ARG A 40 4.80 -15.27 9.06
C ARG A 40 6.15 -14.92 9.62
N GLN A 41 6.43 -13.64 9.71
CA GLN A 41 7.65 -13.11 10.31
C GLN A 41 7.32 -12.26 11.54
N HIS A 42 8.25 -12.16 12.47
CA HIS A 42 8.18 -11.31 13.65
C HIS A 42 9.40 -10.38 13.62
N GLU A 43 9.43 -9.49 12.64
CA GLU A 43 10.58 -8.63 12.38
C GLU A 43 10.12 -7.22 12.05
N SER A 44 11.03 -6.26 12.01
CA SER A 44 10.72 -4.88 11.58
C SER A 44 10.42 -4.83 10.07
N SER A 45 9.38 -5.53 9.63
CA SER A 45 8.91 -5.50 8.25
C SER A 45 8.31 -4.12 7.93
N TYR A 46 8.58 -3.59 6.74
CA TYR A 46 8.18 -2.23 6.38
C TYR A 46 7.67 -2.07 4.96
N THR A 47 8.20 -2.79 4.00
CA THR A 47 7.76 -2.72 2.60
C THR A 47 7.45 -4.09 2.07
N VAL A 48 6.39 -4.18 1.28
CA VAL A 48 5.97 -5.39 0.57
C VAL A 48 5.82 -5.09 -0.91
N ALA A 49 6.28 -6.01 -1.74
CA ALA A 49 5.99 -6.02 -3.17
C ALA A 49 5.50 -7.41 -3.59
N VAL A 50 4.56 -7.44 -4.52
CA VAL A 50 3.90 -8.66 -5.00
C VAL A 50 4.03 -8.75 -6.51
N ALA A 51 4.45 -9.88 -7.04
CA ALA A 51 4.45 -10.20 -8.47
C ALA A 51 4.74 -11.68 -8.69
N ASP A 52 4.35 -12.23 -9.84
CA ASP A 52 4.81 -13.53 -10.33
C ASP A 52 6.24 -13.39 -10.91
N VAL A 53 7.24 -13.54 -10.06
CA VAL A 53 8.66 -13.24 -10.38
C VAL A 53 9.29 -14.29 -11.28
N ASN A 54 8.80 -15.52 -11.21
CA ASN A 54 9.35 -16.64 -11.96
C ASN A 54 8.51 -17.04 -13.18
N GLY A 55 7.35 -16.43 -13.40
CA GLY A 55 6.44 -16.67 -14.52
C GLY A 55 5.66 -17.98 -14.40
N ASP A 56 5.47 -18.52 -13.17
CA ASP A 56 4.74 -19.77 -12.95
C ASP A 56 3.23 -19.57 -12.70
N GLY A 57 2.82 -18.31 -12.62
CA GLY A 57 1.45 -17.88 -12.44
C GLY A 57 1.01 -17.81 -10.97
N TRP A 58 1.93 -17.92 -10.01
CA TRP A 58 1.68 -17.69 -8.59
C TRP A 58 2.31 -16.37 -8.17
N ASP A 59 1.57 -15.58 -7.42
CA ASP A 59 2.11 -14.34 -6.88
C ASP A 59 3.15 -14.63 -5.80
N ASP A 60 4.36 -14.06 -5.97
CA ASP A 60 5.46 -14.10 -5.03
C ASP A 60 5.49 -12.81 -4.20
N VAL A 61 6.14 -12.86 -3.03
CA VAL A 61 6.17 -11.75 -2.09
C VAL A 61 7.59 -11.38 -1.71
N LEU A 62 7.95 -10.12 -1.87
CA LEU A 62 9.17 -9.53 -1.33
C LEU A 62 8.83 -8.73 -0.08
N ILE A 63 9.49 -9.04 1.04
CA ILE A 63 9.37 -8.29 2.30
C ILE A 63 10.69 -7.59 2.61
N GLY A 64 10.65 -6.27 2.73
CA GLY A 64 11.77 -5.46 3.16
C GLY A 64 11.64 -5.01 4.60
N HIS A 65 12.77 -4.76 5.25
CA HIS A 65 12.84 -4.48 6.69
C HIS A 65 13.55 -3.19 7.00
N HIS A 66 13.14 -2.56 8.10
CA HIS A 66 13.91 -1.51 8.74
C HIS A 66 15.23 -2.05 9.34
N GLY A 67 16.21 -1.19 9.44
CA GLY A 67 17.45 -1.47 10.15
C GLY A 67 18.42 -2.37 9.40
N SER A 68 18.93 -3.42 10.04
CA SER A 68 20.05 -4.24 9.52
C SER A 68 19.63 -5.54 8.84
N ARG A 69 18.33 -5.82 8.78
CA ARG A 69 17.85 -7.07 8.20
C ARG A 69 17.80 -7.01 6.68
N PRO A 70 18.18 -8.08 5.98
CA PRO A 70 18.03 -8.15 4.53
C PRO A 70 16.54 -8.20 4.16
N ALA A 71 16.17 -7.70 2.98
CA ALA A 71 14.88 -8.04 2.41
C ALA A 71 14.87 -9.50 1.95
N GLU A 72 13.72 -10.15 2.03
CA GLU A 72 13.56 -11.56 1.70
C GLU A 72 12.51 -11.71 0.60
N LEU A 73 12.88 -12.46 -0.45
CA LEU A 73 11.96 -12.86 -1.52
C LEU A 73 11.44 -14.26 -1.21
N PHE A 74 10.14 -14.37 -1.11
CA PHE A 74 9.39 -15.60 -0.89
C PHE A 74 8.72 -16.01 -2.20
N MET A 75 9.10 -17.18 -2.73
CA MET A 75 8.37 -17.78 -3.84
C MET A 75 7.17 -18.55 -3.32
N ASN A 76 6.03 -18.28 -3.93
CA ASN A 76 4.78 -19.00 -3.70
C ASN A 76 4.75 -20.21 -4.65
N GLN A 77 4.57 -21.39 -4.12
CA GLN A 77 4.59 -22.61 -4.92
C GLN A 77 3.78 -23.72 -4.25
N PRO A 78 3.31 -24.70 -5.03
CA PRO A 78 2.73 -25.89 -4.44
C PRO A 78 3.78 -26.63 -3.59
N VAL A 79 3.49 -26.82 -2.30
CA VAL A 79 4.31 -27.60 -1.38
C VAL A 79 3.70 -28.99 -1.25
N GLY A 80 4.22 -29.95 -2.03
CA GLY A 80 3.66 -31.31 -2.13
C GLY A 80 2.39 -31.38 -2.96
N GLU A 81 1.55 -32.40 -2.71
CA GLU A 81 0.28 -32.59 -3.46
C GLU A 81 -0.90 -31.77 -2.90
N THR A 82 -0.73 -31.10 -1.77
CA THR A 82 -1.88 -30.63 -0.98
C THR A 82 -1.74 -29.26 -0.33
N THR A 83 -0.63 -28.55 -0.53
CA THR A 83 -0.42 -27.28 0.18
C THR A 83 0.27 -26.28 -0.74
N ILE A 84 -0.22 -25.05 -0.73
CA ILE A 84 0.46 -23.87 -1.28
C ILE A 84 1.29 -23.28 -0.15
N GLY A 85 2.48 -22.77 -0.46
CA GLY A 85 3.29 -22.14 0.57
C GLY A 85 4.40 -21.27 0.02
N PHE A 86 4.81 -20.33 0.85
CA PHE A 86 5.90 -19.40 0.58
C PHE A 86 7.21 -19.94 1.12
N GLU A 87 8.20 -20.06 0.24
CA GLU A 87 9.56 -20.41 0.61
C GLU A 87 10.52 -19.24 0.37
N PRO A 88 11.33 -18.85 1.37
CA PRO A 88 12.33 -17.82 1.18
C PRO A 88 13.45 -18.35 0.27
N VAL A 89 13.58 -17.76 -0.91
CA VAL A 89 14.57 -18.21 -1.92
C VAL A 89 15.76 -17.27 -2.03
N MET A 90 15.60 -16.02 -1.62
CA MET A 90 16.65 -15.01 -1.77
C MET A 90 16.61 -14.01 -0.62
N ARG A 91 17.80 -13.60 -0.19
CA ARG A 91 18.02 -12.49 0.72
C ARG A 91 18.81 -11.41 0.02
N LEU A 92 18.25 -10.21 -0.03
CA LEU A 92 18.93 -9.02 -0.53
C LEU A 92 19.93 -8.52 0.55
N VAL A 93 21.15 -9.03 0.50
CA VAL A 93 22.18 -8.67 1.49
C VAL A 93 22.93 -7.44 1.00
N ASP A 94 22.76 -6.32 1.70
CA ASP A 94 23.60 -5.15 1.48
C ASP A 94 25.02 -5.42 2.00
N THR A 95 25.99 -5.45 1.10
CA THR A 95 27.39 -5.69 1.45
C THR A 95 28.17 -4.40 1.74
N VAL A 96 27.54 -3.25 1.57
CA VAL A 96 28.17 -1.94 1.69
C VAL A 96 27.78 -1.24 2.99
N HIS A 97 26.53 -1.40 3.43
CA HIS A 97 25.99 -0.71 4.59
C HIS A 97 25.57 -1.68 5.70
N ASP A 98 25.85 -1.32 6.94
CA ASP A 98 25.45 -2.11 8.11
C ASP A 98 23.94 -2.20 8.32
N ARG A 99 23.20 -1.21 7.79
CA ARG A 99 21.76 -1.10 7.91
C ARG A 99 21.17 -0.74 6.54
N PRO A 100 20.64 -1.69 5.80
CA PRO A 100 20.08 -1.42 4.48
C PRO A 100 18.87 -0.50 4.50
N ASP A 101 18.00 -0.59 5.50
CA ASP A 101 16.91 0.37 5.76
C ASP A 101 16.03 0.61 4.52
N ARG A 102 15.43 -0.46 3.96
CA ARG A 102 14.59 -0.41 2.77
C ARG A 102 13.18 0.02 3.13
N HIS A 103 12.72 1.08 2.48
CA HIS A 103 11.42 1.69 2.75
C HIS A 103 10.40 1.50 1.63
N GLY A 104 10.82 1.23 0.43
CA GLY A 104 9.97 0.91 -0.70
C GLY A 104 10.70 0.02 -1.68
N CYS A 105 10.11 -1.12 -2.04
CA CYS A 105 10.62 -2.00 -3.07
C CYS A 105 9.51 -2.28 -4.09
N ILE A 106 9.87 -2.35 -5.37
CA ILE A 106 8.95 -2.67 -6.46
C ILE A 106 9.59 -3.67 -7.42
N PHE A 107 8.74 -4.48 -8.07
CA PHE A 107 9.14 -5.32 -9.20
C PHE A 107 8.94 -4.57 -10.52
N GLY A 108 9.78 -4.86 -11.51
CA GLY A 108 9.64 -4.33 -12.86
C GLY A 108 10.69 -4.91 -13.81
N ASP A 109 10.52 -4.64 -15.10
CA ASP A 109 11.43 -5.11 -16.16
C ASP A 109 11.99 -3.90 -16.92
N PRO A 110 12.96 -3.15 -16.34
CA PRO A 110 13.48 -1.94 -16.96
C PRO A 110 14.33 -2.20 -18.21
N ASN A 111 14.85 -3.42 -18.41
CA ASN A 111 15.63 -3.78 -19.59
C ASN A 111 14.80 -4.50 -20.67
N VAL A 112 13.53 -4.80 -20.37
CA VAL A 112 12.57 -5.46 -21.27
C VAL A 112 13.09 -6.81 -21.76
N ASP A 113 13.72 -7.58 -20.86
CA ASP A 113 14.21 -8.92 -21.16
C ASP A 113 13.22 -10.05 -20.77
N GLY A 114 12.07 -9.67 -20.15
CA GLY A 114 11.01 -10.56 -19.74
C GLY A 114 11.24 -11.18 -18.35
N LEU A 115 12.26 -10.74 -17.61
CA LEU A 115 12.50 -11.12 -16.23
C LEU A 115 12.19 -9.92 -15.32
N LEU A 116 11.50 -10.16 -14.20
CA LEU A 116 11.26 -9.08 -13.25
C LEU A 116 12.50 -8.83 -12.39
N ASP A 117 12.85 -7.56 -12.30
CA ASP A 117 13.93 -7.03 -11.47
C ASP A 117 13.34 -6.40 -10.20
N ILE A 118 14.17 -6.11 -9.19
CA ILE A 118 13.77 -5.51 -7.93
C ILE A 118 14.47 -4.17 -7.76
N LEU A 119 13.71 -3.09 -7.64
CA LEU A 119 14.24 -1.80 -7.23
C LEU A 119 13.82 -1.52 -5.78
N CYS A 120 14.79 -1.17 -4.91
CA CYS A 120 14.53 -0.78 -3.53
C CYS A 120 15.08 0.62 -3.24
N ALA A 121 14.20 1.50 -2.78
CA ALA A 121 14.56 2.81 -2.27
C ALA A 121 14.94 2.73 -0.78
N LYS A 122 16.01 3.41 -0.39
CA LYS A 122 16.55 3.37 0.98
C LYS A 122 16.41 4.71 1.69
N GLY A 123 16.15 4.63 3.00
CA GLY A 123 16.13 5.79 3.88
C GLY A 123 17.52 6.15 4.39
N ALA A 124 18.05 7.32 4.07
CA ALA A 124 19.38 7.78 4.48
C ALA A 124 19.49 8.12 5.99
N GLN A 125 18.90 7.30 6.87
CA GLN A 125 18.85 7.51 8.32
C GLN A 125 18.49 8.96 8.69
N GLN A 126 17.42 9.47 8.10
CA GLN A 126 16.97 10.86 8.26
C GLN A 126 17.98 11.91 7.74
N GLY A 127 18.83 11.55 6.76
CA GLY A 127 19.88 12.40 6.22
C GLY A 127 21.23 12.31 6.94
N LEU A 128 21.34 11.44 7.94
CA LEU A 128 22.56 11.32 8.78
C LEU A 128 23.60 10.33 8.23
N ALA A 129 23.22 9.51 7.23
CA ALA A 129 24.13 8.54 6.63
C ALA A 129 23.79 8.31 5.15
N GLU A 130 24.82 8.11 4.33
CA GLU A 130 24.63 7.67 2.96
C GLU A 130 23.98 6.29 2.93
N LYS A 131 22.95 6.14 2.09
CA LYS A 131 22.30 4.89 1.77
C LYS A 131 21.98 4.91 0.28
N TRP A 132 22.38 3.88 -0.43
CA TRP A 132 22.24 3.82 -1.87
C TRP A 132 21.04 2.97 -2.22
N ASN A 133 20.18 3.46 -3.09
CA ASN A 133 19.12 2.62 -3.67
C ASN A 133 19.73 1.40 -4.33
N GLU A 134 18.97 0.33 -4.41
CA GLU A 134 19.39 -0.94 -5.01
C GLU A 134 18.54 -1.25 -6.24
N LEU A 135 19.18 -1.76 -7.27
CA LEU A 135 18.54 -2.32 -8.46
C LEU A 135 19.06 -3.73 -8.69
N TRP A 136 18.37 -4.71 -8.14
CA TRP A 136 18.70 -6.11 -8.27
C TRP A 136 18.16 -6.67 -9.58
N MET A 137 19.02 -6.84 -10.55
CA MET A 137 18.64 -7.39 -11.85
C MET A 137 18.75 -8.89 -11.86
N GLN A 138 17.67 -9.54 -12.33
CA GLN A 138 17.60 -10.97 -12.51
C GLN A 138 18.29 -11.34 -13.82
N GLY A 139 19.20 -12.29 -13.73
CA GLY A 139 19.86 -12.85 -14.91
C GLY A 139 19.43 -14.28 -15.19
N PRO A 140 19.95 -14.88 -16.29
CA PRO A 140 19.67 -16.26 -16.61
C PRO A 140 19.94 -17.22 -15.44
N ALA A 141 19.08 -18.22 -15.28
CA ALA A 141 19.15 -19.23 -14.21
C ALA A 141 18.99 -18.65 -12.78
N GLY A 142 18.26 -17.54 -12.63
CA GLY A 142 17.94 -16.99 -11.32
C GLY A 142 19.09 -16.28 -10.61
N ALA A 143 20.12 -15.86 -11.33
CA ALA A 143 21.23 -15.11 -10.75
C ALA A 143 20.87 -13.64 -10.60
N TRP A 144 20.95 -13.13 -9.38
CA TRP A 144 20.65 -11.73 -9.05
C TRP A 144 21.91 -10.91 -8.84
N ARG A 145 21.91 -9.66 -9.34
CA ARG A 145 23.04 -8.73 -9.17
C ARG A 145 22.53 -7.32 -8.98
N ASP A 146 23.02 -6.64 -7.96
CA ASP A 146 22.79 -5.20 -7.82
C ASP A 146 23.52 -4.43 -8.93
N ARG A 147 22.76 -3.60 -9.63
CA ARG A 147 23.20 -2.78 -10.76
C ARG A 147 22.90 -1.29 -10.56
N ALA A 148 22.46 -0.86 -9.39
CA ALA A 148 22.08 0.52 -9.13
C ALA A 148 23.15 1.52 -9.58
N HIS A 149 24.43 1.26 -9.27
CA HIS A 149 25.57 2.08 -9.72
C HIS A 149 25.68 2.15 -11.25
N ALA A 150 25.65 1.00 -11.90
CA ALA A 150 25.79 0.94 -13.35
C ALA A 150 24.61 1.56 -14.09
N TRP A 151 23.44 1.56 -13.45
CA TRP A 151 22.21 2.13 -13.99
C TRP A 151 21.93 3.57 -13.56
N GLY A 152 22.72 4.13 -12.64
CA GLY A 152 22.66 5.54 -12.24
C GLY A 152 21.49 5.90 -11.33
N VAL A 153 21.02 4.96 -10.47
CA VAL A 153 19.86 5.17 -9.57
C VAL A 153 20.23 5.15 -8.09
N GLU A 154 21.50 5.23 -7.74
CA GLU A 154 21.97 5.07 -6.35
C GLU A 154 21.39 6.07 -5.36
N ASP A 155 21.21 7.34 -5.73
CA ASP A 155 20.73 8.42 -4.87
C ASP A 155 21.25 8.37 -3.42
N HIS A 156 22.52 8.70 -3.23
CA HIS A 156 23.29 8.47 -2.01
C HIS A 156 22.69 9.09 -0.73
N TRP A 157 21.93 10.17 -0.87
CA TRP A 157 21.33 10.91 0.24
C TRP A 157 19.80 10.94 0.18
N GLY A 158 19.21 10.15 -0.70
CA GLY A 158 17.78 10.00 -0.80
C GLY A 158 17.19 9.43 0.48
N ARG A 159 16.09 10.01 0.93
CA ARG A 159 15.24 9.41 1.95
C ARG A 159 14.10 8.64 1.26
N GLY A 160 14.50 7.69 0.39
CA GLY A 160 13.57 6.95 -0.45
C GLY A 160 12.45 6.28 0.35
N ARG A 161 11.21 6.43 -0.16
CA ARG A 161 10.01 5.85 0.42
C ARG A 161 9.27 5.00 -0.60
N HIS A 162 8.85 5.63 -1.68
CA HIS A 162 8.03 5.01 -2.70
C HIS A 162 8.65 5.18 -4.08
N PRO A 163 9.33 4.15 -4.61
CA PRO A 163 9.64 4.06 -6.02
C PRO A 163 8.39 3.64 -6.80
N GLU A 164 8.24 4.18 -8.02
CA GLU A 164 7.15 3.85 -8.94
C GLU A 164 7.67 3.81 -10.36
N TRP A 165 7.22 2.81 -11.13
CA TRP A 165 7.42 2.81 -12.57
C TRP A 165 6.46 3.78 -13.23
N ILE A 166 6.94 4.53 -14.20
CA ILE A 166 6.21 5.57 -14.91
C ILE A 166 6.63 5.57 -16.38
N ASP A 167 5.74 5.96 -17.29
CA ASP A 167 6.09 6.16 -18.69
C ASP A 167 6.14 7.67 -19.02
N LEU A 168 7.32 8.24 -18.98
CA LEU A 168 7.53 9.69 -19.22
C LEU A 168 7.61 10.07 -20.70
N ASN A 169 7.79 9.10 -21.62
CA ASN A 169 8.15 9.39 -23.00
C ASN A 169 7.52 8.46 -24.04
N HIS A 170 6.69 7.49 -23.61
CA HIS A 170 6.00 6.52 -24.44
C HIS A 170 6.95 5.68 -25.33
N ASP A 171 8.13 5.31 -24.79
CA ASP A 171 9.13 4.56 -25.54
C ASP A 171 9.17 3.06 -25.21
N ARG A 172 8.22 2.58 -24.36
CA ARG A 172 8.09 1.20 -23.86
C ARG A 172 9.10 0.74 -22.81
N TYR A 173 10.11 1.51 -22.51
CA TYR A 173 11.04 1.22 -21.42
C TYR A 173 10.52 1.93 -20.17
N PRO A 174 10.24 1.19 -19.09
CA PRO A 174 9.76 1.84 -17.87
C PRO A 174 10.76 2.89 -17.38
N ASP A 175 10.28 4.11 -17.24
CA ASP A 175 10.96 5.18 -16.55
C ASP A 175 10.73 5.04 -15.04
N LEU A 176 11.33 5.90 -14.22
CA LEU A 176 11.30 5.72 -12.78
C LEU A 176 11.03 7.04 -12.05
N PHE A 177 10.10 7.01 -11.12
CA PHE A 177 9.90 8.00 -10.07
C PHE A 177 10.38 7.43 -8.73
N ILE A 178 11.14 8.21 -7.94
CA ILE A 178 11.50 7.88 -6.56
C ILE A 178 11.03 9.00 -5.65
N GLY A 179 10.02 8.69 -4.83
CA GLY A 179 9.58 9.57 -3.76
C GLY A 179 10.58 9.58 -2.61
N ASN A 180 11.07 10.76 -2.26
CA ASN A 180 11.96 10.99 -1.12
C ASN A 180 11.22 11.79 -0.04
N ASP A 181 11.30 11.33 1.19
CA ASP A 181 10.74 12.03 2.35
C ASP A 181 11.54 13.31 2.68
N THR A 182 10.91 14.28 3.32
CA THR A 182 11.58 15.52 3.69
C THR A 182 12.67 15.32 4.75
N PRO A 183 13.73 16.14 4.73
CA PRO A 183 14.79 16.03 5.72
C PRO A 183 14.30 16.50 7.10
N ARG A 184 14.51 15.67 8.11
CA ARG A 184 14.22 16.06 9.51
C ARG A 184 15.40 16.77 10.19
N TYR A 185 16.63 16.47 9.78
CA TYR A 185 17.82 16.88 10.55
C TYR A 185 19.01 17.35 9.74
N ASP A 186 19.07 17.24 8.41
CA ASP A 186 20.27 17.59 7.65
C ASP A 186 20.02 18.21 6.29
N GLU A 187 21.08 18.89 5.81
CA GLU A 187 21.14 19.58 4.53
C GLU A 187 21.38 18.64 3.34
N HIS A 188 21.73 17.37 3.59
CA HIS A 188 22.19 16.42 2.58
C HIS A 188 21.10 15.60 1.90
N THR A 189 19.84 15.88 2.14
CA THR A 189 18.75 15.11 1.54
C THR A 189 18.43 15.59 0.12
N THR A 190 17.98 14.64 -0.69
CA THR A 190 17.62 14.88 -2.08
C THR A 190 16.11 15.07 -2.24
N PRO A 191 15.66 15.82 -3.26
CA PRO A 191 14.24 15.93 -3.61
C PRO A 191 13.70 14.60 -4.13
N ASN A 192 12.40 14.54 -4.39
CA ASN A 192 11.82 13.52 -5.26
C ASN A 192 12.56 13.53 -6.61
N ARG A 193 12.77 12.33 -7.16
CA ARG A 193 13.55 12.17 -8.38
C ARG A 193 12.76 11.49 -9.48
N THR A 194 12.99 11.93 -10.69
CA THR A 194 12.50 11.30 -11.91
C THR A 194 13.66 10.91 -12.80
N TYR A 195 13.58 9.75 -13.42
CA TYR A 195 14.62 9.22 -14.28
C TYR A 195 14.01 8.69 -15.58
N VAL A 196 14.59 9.08 -16.70
CA VAL A 196 14.26 8.49 -17.99
C VAL A 196 15.16 7.28 -18.22
N ASN A 197 14.55 6.17 -18.61
CA ASN A 197 15.25 4.98 -19.05
C ASN A 197 15.83 5.15 -20.45
N VAL A 198 17.12 4.98 -20.59
CA VAL A 198 17.78 5.15 -21.87
C VAL A 198 17.90 3.80 -22.59
N GLY A 199 16.78 3.40 -23.22
CA GLY A 199 16.73 2.23 -24.08
C GLY A 199 17.04 0.91 -23.37
N GLY A 200 16.61 0.74 -22.09
CA GLY A 200 16.81 -0.47 -21.31
C GLY A 200 18.25 -0.74 -20.89
N THR A 201 19.08 0.30 -20.79
CA THR A 201 20.51 0.15 -20.45
C THR A 201 20.96 0.91 -19.22
N HIS A 202 20.35 2.04 -18.92
CA HIS A 202 20.62 2.88 -17.76
C HIS A 202 19.57 3.96 -17.61
N PHE A 203 19.50 4.58 -16.42
CA PHE A 203 18.63 5.70 -16.13
C PHE A 203 19.39 7.02 -16.19
N ARG A 204 18.73 8.05 -16.67
CA ARG A 204 19.22 9.42 -16.67
C ARG A 204 18.25 10.30 -15.88
N GLU A 205 18.74 10.90 -14.82
CA GLU A 205 17.93 11.83 -14.01
C GLU A 205 17.45 13.01 -14.86
N VAL A 206 16.18 13.39 -14.68
CA VAL A 206 15.54 14.53 -15.31
C VAL A 206 14.77 15.32 -14.27
N ASP A 207 14.87 16.66 -14.34
CA ASP A 207 14.06 17.52 -13.48
C ASP A 207 12.69 17.73 -14.13
N MET A 208 11.67 17.17 -13.50
CA MET A 208 10.29 17.26 -13.96
C MET A 208 9.45 18.26 -13.15
N GLY A 209 10.08 19.05 -12.26
CA GLY A 209 9.42 20.13 -11.53
C GLY A 209 8.72 19.71 -10.23
N ILE A 210 8.87 18.44 -9.77
CA ILE A 210 8.41 18.05 -8.45
C ILE A 210 9.41 18.54 -7.41
N THR A 211 8.94 19.34 -6.47
CA THR A 211 9.83 20.08 -5.58
C THR A 211 10.31 19.29 -4.39
N ARG A 212 11.42 19.71 -3.78
CA ARG A 212 11.98 19.14 -2.55
C ARG A 212 11.05 19.29 -1.34
N GLU A 213 10.20 20.32 -1.36
CA GLU A 213 9.35 20.66 -0.21
C GLU A 213 8.13 19.76 -0.09
N ASP A 214 7.88 18.95 -1.11
CA ASP A 214 6.65 18.16 -1.21
C ASP A 214 6.79 16.77 -0.60
N GLY A 215 7.92 16.37 -0.07
CA GLY A 215 8.18 15.08 0.61
C GLY A 215 7.31 13.92 0.11
N SER A 216 7.69 12.69 0.31
CA SER A 216 6.88 11.55 -0.15
C SER A 216 6.77 10.50 0.93
N MET A 217 5.56 10.30 1.46
CA MET A 217 5.22 9.18 2.35
C MET A 217 4.53 8.05 1.58
N CYS A 218 3.84 8.37 0.49
CA CYS A 218 3.33 7.43 -0.50
C CYS A 218 3.36 8.08 -1.89
N ALA A 219 3.32 7.27 -2.93
CA ALA A 219 3.12 7.71 -4.31
C ALA A 219 2.25 6.71 -5.07
N GLN A 220 1.55 7.19 -6.06
CA GLN A 220 0.88 6.39 -7.07
C GLN A 220 1.05 7.06 -8.42
N VAL A 221 1.46 6.30 -9.42
CA VAL A 221 1.43 6.71 -10.82
C VAL A 221 0.10 6.28 -11.43
N VAL A 222 -0.64 7.23 -11.97
CA VAL A 222 -1.98 7.01 -12.55
C VAL A 222 -2.36 8.18 -13.47
N ASP A 223 -3.02 7.91 -14.59
CA ASP A 223 -3.61 8.95 -15.45
C ASP A 223 -4.89 9.48 -14.79
N VAL A 224 -4.76 10.54 -13.96
CA VAL A 224 -5.88 11.08 -13.17
C VAL A 224 -6.89 11.82 -14.03
N ASN A 225 -6.47 12.34 -15.17
CA ASN A 225 -7.28 13.20 -16.03
C ASN A 225 -7.67 12.57 -17.36
N GLU A 226 -7.30 11.30 -17.57
CA GLU A 226 -7.58 10.50 -18.77
C GLU A 226 -7.04 11.13 -20.08
N ASP A 227 -5.89 11.81 -20.00
CA ASP A 227 -5.25 12.41 -21.18
C ASP A 227 -4.23 11.50 -21.87
N GLY A 228 -3.99 10.31 -21.29
CA GLY A 228 -3.08 9.29 -21.80
C GLY A 228 -1.65 9.46 -21.32
N TRP A 229 -1.37 10.39 -20.40
CA TRP A 229 -0.08 10.55 -19.74
C TRP A 229 -0.18 10.16 -18.27
N ASP A 230 0.87 9.54 -17.79
CA ASP A 230 0.99 9.23 -16.37
C ASP A 230 1.13 10.51 -15.52
N ASP A 231 0.30 10.61 -14.52
CA ASP A 231 0.30 11.63 -13.48
C ASP A 231 0.81 11.04 -12.16
N ILE A 232 0.99 11.86 -11.13
CA ILE A 232 1.46 11.40 -9.82
C ILE A 232 0.54 11.92 -8.72
N VAL A 233 0.01 10.99 -7.92
CA VAL A 233 -0.60 11.29 -6.62
C VAL A 233 0.44 11.04 -5.53
N LEU A 234 0.73 12.05 -4.71
CA LEU A 234 1.83 12.05 -3.77
C LEU A 234 1.35 12.40 -2.36
N CYS A 235 1.59 11.53 -1.39
CA CYS A 235 1.38 11.85 0.02
C CYS A 235 2.59 12.62 0.54
N GLY A 236 2.44 13.92 0.68
CA GLY A 236 3.49 14.76 1.24
C GLY A 236 3.36 14.93 2.75
N ASP A 237 4.38 15.50 3.37
CA ASP A 237 4.45 15.74 4.82
C ASP A 237 3.36 16.65 5.37
N LYS A 238 2.68 17.41 4.54
CA LYS A 238 1.70 18.41 4.97
C LYS A 238 0.34 18.24 4.31
N GLU A 239 0.31 17.68 3.12
CA GLU A 239 -0.90 17.55 2.32
C GLU A 239 -0.73 16.49 1.23
N LEU A 240 -1.84 16.05 0.67
CA LEU A 240 -1.88 15.24 -0.54
C LEU A 240 -1.65 16.14 -1.75
N PHE A 241 -0.82 15.69 -2.70
CA PHE A 241 -0.58 16.39 -3.96
C PHE A 241 -1.08 15.57 -5.14
N VAL A 242 -1.69 16.25 -6.10
CA VAL A 242 -1.93 15.72 -7.44
C VAL A 242 -1.08 16.53 -8.42
N TYR A 243 -0.18 15.86 -9.08
CA TYR A 243 0.69 16.41 -10.11
C TYR A 243 0.27 15.89 -11.46
N LEU A 244 -0.15 16.79 -12.36
CA LEU A 244 -0.43 16.45 -13.75
C LEU A 244 0.81 16.57 -14.61
N ARG A 245 0.94 15.65 -15.52
CA ARG A 245 1.93 15.73 -16.60
C ARG A 245 1.51 16.76 -17.64
N GLU A 246 2.24 17.87 -17.73
CA GLU A 246 2.02 18.91 -18.72
C GLU A 246 3.29 19.11 -19.59
N GLY A 247 3.30 18.50 -20.77
CA GLY A 247 4.45 18.53 -21.66
C GLY A 247 5.67 17.80 -21.07
N ASP A 248 6.72 18.53 -20.67
CA ASP A 248 7.98 17.97 -20.17
C ASP A 248 8.15 18.14 -18.64
N ARG A 249 7.05 18.41 -17.91
CA ARG A 249 7.09 18.61 -16.45
C ARG A 249 5.78 18.20 -15.78
N PHE A 250 5.85 18.04 -14.47
CA PHE A 250 4.69 17.90 -13.60
C PHE A 250 4.26 19.26 -13.04
N VAL A 251 2.95 19.48 -13.00
CA VAL A 251 2.34 20.72 -12.49
C VAL A 251 1.33 20.35 -11.40
N ARG A 252 1.45 20.99 -10.25
CA ARG A 252 0.52 20.78 -9.15
C ARG A 252 -0.90 21.20 -9.52
N ALA A 253 -1.87 20.33 -9.32
CA ALA A 253 -3.25 20.48 -9.78
C ALA A 253 -4.32 20.26 -8.70
N ASN A 254 -3.96 20.33 -7.42
CA ASN A 254 -4.89 20.11 -6.30
C ASN A 254 -6.20 20.86 -6.44
N ASP A 255 -6.11 22.16 -6.78
CA ASP A 255 -7.30 23.03 -6.90
C ASP A 255 -8.23 22.56 -8.05
N ARG A 256 -7.65 22.03 -9.13
CA ARG A 256 -8.42 21.51 -10.27
C ARG A 256 -9.26 20.31 -9.84
N PHE A 257 -8.70 19.40 -9.06
CA PHE A 257 -9.37 18.18 -8.62
C PHE A 257 -10.17 18.35 -7.32
N GLY A 258 -10.13 19.52 -6.68
CA GLY A 258 -10.81 19.74 -5.41
C GLY A 258 -10.20 18.93 -4.26
N VAL A 259 -8.93 18.58 -4.38
CA VAL A 259 -8.19 17.92 -3.29
C VAL A 259 -8.02 18.91 -2.15
N PRO A 260 -8.54 18.63 -0.95
CA PRO A 260 -8.45 19.57 0.16
C PRO A 260 -6.99 19.70 0.62
N THR A 261 -6.60 20.92 0.99
CA THR A 261 -5.45 21.12 1.85
C THR A 261 -5.83 20.58 3.22
N GLY A 262 -5.28 19.48 3.61
CA GLY A 262 -5.76 18.72 4.75
C GLY A 262 -4.65 18.13 5.62
N PRO A 263 -5.03 17.28 6.56
CA PRO A 263 -4.05 16.60 7.41
C PRO A 263 -3.12 15.72 6.60
N LEU A 264 -2.00 15.37 7.21
CA LEU A 264 -1.01 14.44 6.69
C LEU A 264 -1.67 13.16 6.15
N ALA A 265 -1.38 12.80 4.91
CA ALA A 265 -1.78 11.54 4.30
C ALA A 265 -0.60 10.56 4.32
N ASN A 266 -0.85 9.33 4.75
CA ASN A 266 0.14 8.26 4.78
C ASN A 266 -0.12 7.19 3.71
N GLY A 267 -1.31 7.19 3.10
CA GLY A 267 -1.68 6.35 1.97
C GLY A 267 -2.75 7.04 1.14
N ALA A 268 -2.62 6.99 -0.19
CA ALA A 268 -3.64 7.49 -1.10
C ALA A 268 -3.61 6.70 -2.41
N GLN A 269 -4.79 6.41 -2.93
CA GLN A 269 -4.94 5.81 -4.26
C GLN A 269 -6.13 6.43 -4.99
N VAL A 270 -5.98 6.60 -6.30
CA VAL A 270 -7.07 6.92 -7.23
C VAL A 270 -7.45 5.62 -7.92
N VAL A 271 -8.68 5.20 -7.72
CA VAL A 271 -9.23 3.93 -8.23
C VAL A 271 -10.75 4.05 -8.36
N ASP A 272 -11.33 3.46 -9.38
CA ASP A 272 -12.79 3.42 -9.57
C ASP A 272 -13.42 2.44 -8.57
N VAL A 273 -13.85 2.95 -7.40
CA VAL A 273 -14.60 2.16 -6.40
C VAL A 273 -16.10 2.24 -6.61
N SER A 274 -16.57 3.19 -7.42
CA SER A 274 -17.99 3.39 -7.71
C SER A 274 -18.49 2.55 -8.88
N GLY A 275 -17.59 2.06 -9.74
CA GLY A 275 -17.89 1.28 -10.93
C GLY A 275 -18.42 2.13 -12.08
N ASP A 276 -18.22 3.46 -12.06
CA ASP A 276 -18.70 4.37 -13.09
C ASP A 276 -17.66 4.68 -14.18
N GLY A 277 -16.44 4.17 -14.02
CA GLY A 277 -15.32 4.34 -14.94
C GLY A 277 -14.50 5.59 -14.67
N ILE A 278 -14.80 6.36 -13.62
CA ILE A 278 -14.04 7.55 -13.20
C ILE A 278 -13.25 7.20 -11.93
N GLY A 279 -12.00 7.62 -11.86
CA GLY A 279 -11.17 7.38 -10.67
C GLY A 279 -11.71 8.13 -9.43
N ASP A 280 -11.89 7.39 -8.36
CA ASP A 280 -12.28 7.88 -7.02
C ASP A 280 -11.04 8.01 -6.15
N LEU A 281 -11.06 8.88 -5.16
CA LEU A 281 -9.93 9.11 -4.26
C LEU A 281 -10.17 8.43 -2.91
N VAL A 282 -9.30 7.49 -2.55
CA VAL A 282 -9.24 6.85 -1.24
C VAL A 282 -7.98 7.32 -0.52
N VAL A 283 -8.13 7.88 0.68
CA VAL A 283 -7.01 8.47 1.44
C VAL A 283 -7.01 7.97 2.88
N VAL A 284 -5.87 7.50 3.34
CA VAL A 284 -5.57 7.25 4.74
C VAL A 284 -4.79 8.44 5.30
N HIS A 285 -5.46 9.21 6.13
CA HIS A 285 -4.84 10.25 6.95
C HIS A 285 -4.37 9.68 8.28
N LEU A 286 -3.60 10.46 9.02
CA LEU A 286 -3.13 10.05 10.34
C LEU A 286 -4.25 9.65 11.32
N ASP A 287 -5.42 10.28 11.20
CA ASP A 287 -6.55 10.11 12.12
C ASP A 287 -7.85 9.64 11.44
N SER A 288 -7.83 9.42 10.12
CA SER A 288 -9.03 9.01 9.38
C SER A 288 -8.73 8.33 8.04
N LEU A 289 -9.67 7.48 7.62
CA LEU A 289 -9.83 7.02 6.24
C LEU A 289 -10.95 7.82 5.60
N GLU A 290 -10.70 8.39 4.42
CA GLU A 290 -11.70 9.07 3.61
C GLU A 290 -11.83 8.45 2.22
N ILE A 291 -13.07 8.40 1.70
CA ILE A 291 -13.38 8.01 0.33
C ILE A 291 -14.17 9.14 -0.32
N ARG A 292 -13.74 9.56 -1.51
CA ARG A 292 -14.35 10.67 -2.28
C ARG A 292 -14.55 10.19 -3.72
N LEU A 293 -15.77 10.30 -4.21
CA LEU A 293 -16.07 9.91 -5.59
C LEU A 293 -15.59 10.97 -6.57
N GLY A 294 -15.02 10.50 -7.67
CA GLY A 294 -14.73 11.31 -8.84
C GLY A 294 -16.01 11.72 -9.56
N GLY A 295 -16.05 12.93 -10.07
CA GLY A 295 -17.16 13.43 -10.84
C GLY A 295 -16.83 13.63 -12.31
N ALA A 296 -17.84 13.63 -13.16
CA ALA A 296 -17.67 13.88 -14.60
C ALA A 296 -17.07 15.25 -14.94
N ASP A 297 -16.95 16.15 -13.96
CA ASP A 297 -16.26 17.42 -14.07
C ASP A 297 -14.75 17.32 -13.75
N GLY A 298 -14.27 16.09 -13.50
CA GLY A 298 -12.89 15.79 -13.15
C GLY A 298 -12.52 16.19 -11.73
N ARG A 299 -13.48 16.31 -10.81
CA ARG A 299 -13.22 16.72 -9.42
C ARG A 299 -13.65 15.64 -8.45
N PHE A 300 -12.87 15.48 -7.39
CA PHE A 300 -13.29 14.66 -6.25
C PHE A 300 -14.32 15.41 -5.42
N GLY A 301 -15.46 14.76 -5.18
CA GLY A 301 -16.57 15.30 -4.39
C GLY A 301 -16.26 15.37 -2.89
N PRO A 302 -17.24 15.74 -2.08
CA PRO A 302 -17.13 15.61 -0.62
C PRO A 302 -16.99 14.14 -0.23
N PRO A 303 -16.40 13.84 0.95
CA PRO A 303 -16.27 12.45 1.37
C PRO A 303 -17.64 11.77 1.44
N VAL A 304 -17.76 10.60 0.81
CA VAL A 304 -18.92 9.70 0.95
C VAL A 304 -18.74 8.77 2.15
N LEU A 305 -17.50 8.56 2.59
CA LEU A 305 -17.16 7.88 3.81
C LEU A 305 -16.04 8.63 4.52
N THR A 306 -16.19 8.78 5.84
CA THR A 306 -15.09 9.18 6.74
C THR A 306 -15.14 8.26 7.95
N ARG A 307 -14.03 7.56 8.21
CA ARG A 307 -13.88 6.65 9.33
C ARG A 307 -12.67 7.04 10.17
N ALA A 308 -12.86 7.20 11.47
CA ALA A 308 -11.76 7.52 12.39
C ALA A 308 -10.76 6.35 12.48
N LEU A 309 -9.50 6.69 12.46
CA LEU A 309 -8.35 5.81 12.74
C LEU A 309 -7.60 6.35 13.96
N ALA A 310 -6.84 5.51 14.64
CA ALA A 310 -5.98 5.93 15.74
C ALA A 310 -4.65 6.50 15.23
N HIS A 311 -4.07 5.86 14.21
CA HIS A 311 -2.85 6.26 13.55
C HIS A 311 -2.73 5.60 12.16
N GLY A 312 -3.49 6.11 11.20
CA GLY A 312 -3.54 5.56 9.85
C GLY A 312 -2.16 5.56 9.19
N HIS A 313 -1.79 4.45 8.55
CA HIS A 313 -0.45 4.22 8.01
C HIS A 313 -0.47 3.77 6.55
N GLY A 314 -1.02 2.62 6.25
CA GLY A 314 -0.99 1.99 4.93
C GLY A 314 -2.38 1.83 4.31
N LEU A 315 -2.41 1.57 3.02
CA LEU A 315 -3.62 1.38 2.23
C LEU A 315 -3.38 0.27 1.20
N ALA A 316 -4.31 -0.68 1.11
CA ALA A 316 -4.38 -1.63 0.01
C ALA A 316 -5.81 -1.72 -0.50
N ILE A 317 -5.99 -1.79 -1.82
CA ILE A 317 -7.31 -1.81 -2.45
C ILE A 317 -7.36 -2.96 -3.45
N GLY A 318 -8.42 -3.76 -3.38
CA GLY A 318 -8.63 -4.89 -4.29
C GLY A 318 -9.91 -5.67 -3.98
N ASP A 319 -10.30 -6.57 -4.85
CA ASP A 319 -11.51 -7.38 -4.72
C ASP A 319 -11.22 -8.63 -3.85
N VAL A 320 -11.48 -8.54 -2.53
CA VAL A 320 -11.21 -9.64 -1.60
C VAL A 320 -12.36 -10.64 -1.48
N ASN A 321 -13.54 -10.29 -2.00
CA ASN A 321 -14.73 -11.14 -1.91
C ASN A 321 -15.14 -11.79 -3.25
N GLY A 322 -14.55 -11.38 -4.38
CA GLY A 322 -14.79 -11.89 -5.72
C GLY A 322 -16.04 -11.29 -6.40
N ASP A 323 -16.53 -10.15 -5.93
CA ASP A 323 -17.69 -9.48 -6.52
C ASP A 323 -17.34 -8.45 -7.61
N ARG A 324 -16.05 -8.22 -7.84
CA ARG A 324 -15.44 -7.29 -8.80
C ARG A 324 -15.52 -5.82 -8.40
N SER A 325 -15.88 -5.54 -7.17
CA SER A 325 -15.86 -4.19 -6.62
C SER A 325 -14.62 -4.06 -5.74
N PRO A 326 -13.77 -3.04 -5.95
CA PRO A 326 -12.58 -2.89 -5.11
C PRO A 326 -12.95 -2.64 -3.65
N ASP A 327 -12.46 -3.49 -2.75
CA ASP A 327 -12.58 -3.37 -1.30
C ASP A 327 -11.38 -2.57 -0.75
N VAL A 328 -11.51 -2.05 0.46
CA VAL A 328 -10.48 -1.19 1.07
C VAL A 328 -9.96 -1.81 2.35
N TYR A 329 -8.63 -1.99 2.43
CA TYR A 329 -7.92 -2.31 3.65
C TYR A 329 -7.07 -1.11 4.07
N ALA A 330 -7.34 -0.56 5.25
CA ALA A 330 -6.58 0.53 5.84
C ALA A 330 -5.84 0.03 7.09
N VAL A 331 -4.52 0.19 7.08
CA VAL A 331 -3.66 -0.14 8.21
C VAL A 331 -3.78 0.97 9.25
N ASP A 332 -4.16 0.60 10.47
CA ASP A 332 -4.23 1.48 11.64
C ASP A 332 -3.08 1.15 12.60
N GLY A 333 -2.00 1.87 12.48
CA GLY A 333 -0.78 1.64 13.23
C GLY A 333 -0.87 1.98 14.72
N CYS A 334 0.27 2.08 15.39
CA CYS A 334 0.33 2.34 16.82
C CYS A 334 0.38 3.84 17.14
N ARG A 335 -0.49 4.26 18.05
CA ARG A 335 -0.36 5.54 18.72
C ARG A 335 -0.01 5.33 20.19
N ASP A 336 1.06 5.98 20.65
CA ASP A 336 1.49 5.91 22.06
C ASP A 336 1.66 4.45 22.57
N ARG A 337 2.11 3.54 21.71
CA ARG A 337 2.26 2.09 21.96
C ARG A 337 0.92 1.34 22.15
N VAL A 338 -0.17 1.93 21.73
CA VAL A 338 -1.47 1.27 21.68
C VAL A 338 -1.79 0.99 20.22
N ASN A 339 -1.83 -0.28 19.86
CA ASN A 339 -2.26 -0.71 18.55
C ASN A 339 -3.79 -0.58 18.44
N ALA A 340 -4.27 -0.03 17.34
CA ALA A 340 -5.66 -0.07 16.95
C ALA A 340 -5.86 -1.17 15.90
N PRO A 341 -7.06 -1.80 15.83
CA PRO A 341 -7.33 -2.77 14.79
C PRO A 341 -7.37 -2.11 13.42
N ASP A 342 -6.75 -2.73 12.44
CA ASP A 342 -6.89 -2.36 11.04
C ASP A 342 -8.36 -2.41 10.58
N VAL A 343 -8.63 -1.82 9.45
CA VAL A 343 -9.98 -1.68 8.92
C VAL A 343 -10.09 -2.36 7.56
N LEU A 344 -10.96 -3.37 7.45
CA LEU A 344 -11.39 -3.94 6.18
C LEU A 344 -12.83 -3.52 5.89
N LEU A 345 -13.04 -2.90 4.74
CA LEU A 345 -14.35 -2.46 4.26
C LEU A 345 -14.66 -3.13 2.94
N LEU A 346 -15.73 -3.92 2.90
CA LEU A 346 -16.26 -4.44 1.65
C LEU A 346 -17.12 -3.38 0.97
N ASN A 347 -16.91 -3.22 -0.32
CA ASN A 347 -17.64 -2.28 -1.18
C ASN A 347 -18.95 -2.92 -1.68
N GLY A 348 -20.05 -2.21 -1.57
CA GLY A 348 -21.33 -2.63 -2.14
C GLY A 348 -21.46 -2.43 -3.64
N GLY A 349 -20.39 -2.04 -4.34
CA GLY A 349 -20.34 -1.83 -5.77
C GLY A 349 -20.80 -0.46 -6.26
N ASP A 350 -21.04 0.48 -5.34
CA ASP A 350 -21.49 1.84 -5.65
C ASP A 350 -20.59 2.94 -5.06
N GLY A 351 -19.49 2.55 -4.43
CA GLY A 351 -18.55 3.45 -3.75
C GLY A 351 -19.12 4.19 -2.54
N THR A 352 -20.42 3.99 -2.20
CA THR A 352 -21.10 4.68 -1.09
C THR A 352 -21.54 3.73 0.02
N THR A 353 -21.74 2.47 -0.31
CA THR A 353 -22.16 1.42 0.64
C THR A 353 -20.97 0.58 1.05
N TRP A 354 -20.58 0.65 2.32
CA TRP A 354 -19.40 -0.03 2.85
C TRP A 354 -19.75 -0.88 4.05
N LEU A 355 -19.36 -2.16 4.02
CA LEU A 355 -19.57 -3.12 5.08
C LEU A 355 -18.23 -3.39 5.81
N PRO A 356 -18.08 -2.94 7.06
CA PRO A 356 -16.89 -3.29 7.83
C PRO A 356 -16.88 -4.77 8.21
N LEU A 357 -15.73 -5.42 8.08
CA LEU A 357 -15.51 -6.78 8.56
C LEU A 357 -14.64 -6.80 9.81
N ASP A 358 -14.96 -7.70 10.72
CA ASP A 358 -14.12 -7.98 11.88
C ASP A 358 -12.91 -8.80 11.44
N LEU A 359 -11.71 -8.34 11.78
CA LEU A 359 -10.47 -9.06 11.54
C LEU A 359 -10.24 -10.15 12.59
N PRO A 360 -9.48 -11.21 12.26
CA PRO A 360 -9.20 -12.28 13.20
C PRO A 360 -8.39 -11.76 14.38
N ALA A 361 -8.75 -12.20 15.58
CA ALA A 361 -7.93 -11.94 16.76
C ALA A 361 -6.60 -12.71 16.64
N LEU A 362 -5.51 -12.05 17.00
CA LEU A 362 -4.22 -12.73 17.12
C LEU A 362 -4.27 -13.85 18.18
N PRO A 363 -3.44 -14.90 18.03
CA PRO A 363 -3.28 -15.93 19.04
C PRO A 363 -2.95 -15.35 20.43
N PRO A 364 -3.41 -15.99 21.51
CA PRO A 364 -3.12 -15.53 22.87
C PRO A 364 -1.60 -15.43 23.13
N GLY A 365 -1.15 -14.25 23.56
CA GLY A 365 0.26 -13.98 23.86
C GLY A 365 1.02 -13.35 22.71
N GLU A 366 0.43 -13.22 21.55
CA GLU A 366 0.97 -12.41 20.45
C GLU A 366 0.46 -10.98 20.58
N LEU A 367 1.37 -10.04 20.41
CA LEU A 367 1.02 -8.62 20.32
C LEU A 367 0.62 -8.33 18.88
N ALA A 368 -0.48 -7.66 18.69
CA ALA A 368 -0.74 -7.00 17.43
C ALA A 368 0.36 -5.97 17.23
N GLY A 369 1.24 -6.17 16.27
CA GLY A 369 2.30 -5.22 15.94
C GLY A 369 1.72 -3.87 15.52
N CYS A 370 2.60 -2.92 15.33
CA CYS A 370 2.21 -1.66 14.73
C CYS A 370 2.22 -1.86 13.21
N GLY A 371 1.06 -1.98 12.59
CA GLY A 371 0.94 -2.12 11.15
C GLY A 371 1.66 -0.99 10.41
N ASP A 372 2.45 -1.33 9.41
CA ASP A 372 3.19 -0.37 8.59
C ASP A 372 2.62 -0.28 7.18
N THR A 373 2.33 -1.41 6.54
CA THR A 373 1.80 -1.45 5.18
C THR A 373 1.04 -2.74 4.90
N ALA A 374 0.28 -2.74 3.81
CA ALA A 374 -0.39 -3.92 3.30
C ALA A 374 -0.31 -3.97 1.77
N ALA A 375 -0.45 -5.16 1.21
CA ALA A 375 -0.56 -5.38 -0.23
C ALA A 375 -1.60 -6.45 -0.55
N MET A 376 -2.23 -6.32 -1.71
CA MET A 376 -3.12 -7.33 -2.26
C MET A 376 -2.33 -8.41 -2.99
N VAL A 377 -2.77 -9.66 -2.88
CA VAL A 377 -2.14 -10.85 -3.48
C VAL A 377 -3.21 -11.92 -3.73
N ASP A 378 -3.20 -12.57 -4.87
CA ASP A 378 -4.01 -13.78 -5.11
C ASP A 378 -3.11 -15.02 -4.86
N PHE A 379 -2.87 -15.34 -3.56
CA PHE A 379 -1.87 -16.33 -3.20
C PHE A 379 -2.28 -17.77 -3.54
N ASP A 380 -3.58 -18.06 -3.62
CA ASP A 380 -4.11 -19.39 -3.89
C ASP A 380 -4.75 -19.54 -5.27
N ARG A 381 -4.74 -18.47 -6.08
CA ARG A 381 -5.26 -18.42 -7.44
C ARG A 381 -6.75 -18.71 -7.53
N ASP A 382 -7.51 -18.32 -6.52
CA ASP A 382 -8.98 -18.47 -6.54
C ASP A 382 -9.68 -17.30 -7.27
N GLY A 383 -8.92 -16.31 -7.71
CA GLY A 383 -9.38 -15.12 -8.42
C GLY A 383 -9.90 -14.02 -7.50
N LYS A 384 -9.74 -14.16 -6.19
CA LYS A 384 -9.94 -13.11 -5.21
C LYS A 384 -8.60 -12.66 -4.68
N GLN A 385 -8.57 -11.45 -4.19
CA GLN A 385 -7.34 -10.94 -3.56
C GLN A 385 -7.35 -11.21 -2.07
N ASP A 386 -6.23 -11.68 -1.57
CA ASP A 386 -5.89 -11.80 -0.16
C ASP A 386 -5.05 -10.60 0.26
N ILE A 387 -4.75 -10.47 1.55
CA ILE A 387 -4.07 -9.30 2.06
C ILE A 387 -2.82 -9.71 2.85
N VAL A 388 -1.65 -9.34 2.36
CA VAL A 388 -0.42 -9.38 3.17
C VAL A 388 -0.37 -8.12 4.02
N VAL A 389 -0.27 -8.27 5.32
CA VAL A 389 -0.16 -7.18 6.30
C VAL A 389 1.17 -7.28 7.01
N LEU A 390 1.94 -6.20 6.97
CA LEU A 390 3.22 -6.10 7.67
C LEU A 390 3.04 -5.36 9.00
N ASN A 391 3.44 -5.99 10.08
CA ASN A 391 3.25 -5.53 11.46
C ASN A 391 4.57 -5.26 12.19
N GLY A 392 5.54 -4.68 11.48
CA GLY A 392 6.92 -4.55 11.93
C GLY A 392 7.23 -3.46 12.93
N GLY A 393 6.25 -2.70 13.43
CA GLY A 393 6.45 -1.70 14.49
C GLY A 393 7.22 -0.44 14.09
N GLY A 394 7.63 -0.31 12.86
CA GLY A 394 8.30 0.87 12.31
C GLY A 394 9.52 1.34 13.10
N ASN A 395 9.70 2.66 13.21
CA ASN A 395 10.78 3.28 14.01
C ASN A 395 10.50 3.33 15.51
N ALA A 396 9.41 2.74 16.00
CA ALA A 396 9.09 2.72 17.42
C ALA A 396 10.06 1.80 18.17
N GLN A 397 11.08 2.35 18.77
CA GLN A 397 11.88 1.63 19.76
C GLN A 397 11.10 1.56 21.08
N PRO A 398 10.98 0.42 21.72
CA PRO A 398 11.76 -0.81 21.59
C PRO A 398 11.15 -1.86 20.63
N LEU A 399 11.95 -2.85 20.22
CA LEU A 399 11.62 -3.98 19.34
C LEU A 399 10.46 -4.87 19.84
N ASP A 400 9.91 -4.59 21.00
CA ASP A 400 8.78 -5.30 21.61
C ASP A 400 7.40 -4.91 21.01
N LEU A 401 7.37 -4.06 19.99
CA LEU A 401 6.16 -3.68 19.26
C LEU A 401 6.05 -4.36 17.88
N ASP A 402 7.06 -5.14 17.49
CA ASP A 402 7.00 -5.93 16.27
C ASP A 402 5.97 -7.06 16.49
N GLY A 403 4.92 -7.05 15.68
CA GLY A 403 3.92 -8.13 15.63
C GLY A 403 4.23 -9.10 14.49
N PRO A 404 3.47 -10.19 14.40
CA PRO A 404 3.60 -11.10 13.28
C PRO A 404 3.03 -10.47 12.02
N ASP A 405 3.74 -10.62 10.91
CA ASP A 405 3.15 -10.38 9.61
C ASP A 405 2.02 -11.39 9.37
N GLN A 406 1.00 -10.96 8.65
CA GLN A 406 -0.21 -11.74 8.43
C GLN A 406 -0.48 -11.91 6.93
N LEU A 407 -1.08 -13.03 6.56
CA LEU A 407 -1.75 -13.22 5.29
C LEU A 407 -3.22 -13.50 5.57
N LEU A 408 -4.05 -12.52 5.25
CA LEU A 408 -5.48 -12.57 5.52
C LEU A 408 -6.24 -12.98 4.26
N THR A 409 -7.09 -14.01 4.39
CA THR A 409 -8.00 -14.46 3.33
C THR A 409 -9.46 -14.39 3.78
N LEU A 410 -10.37 -14.18 2.84
CA LEU A 410 -11.81 -14.13 3.09
C LEU A 410 -12.48 -15.42 2.63
N GLY A 411 -13.21 -16.07 3.55
CA GLY A 411 -14.03 -17.25 3.25
C GLY A 411 -13.43 -18.58 3.67
N ASP A 412 -13.84 -19.66 2.98
CA ASP A 412 -13.47 -21.04 3.30
C ASP A 412 -12.18 -21.47 2.59
N TRP A 413 -11.07 -20.72 2.78
CA TRP A 413 -9.77 -21.24 2.34
C TRP A 413 -9.54 -22.63 2.94
N ARG A 414 -9.26 -23.58 2.07
CA ARG A 414 -8.88 -24.95 2.47
C ARG A 414 -7.55 -25.26 1.81
N PRO A 415 -6.59 -25.82 2.59
CA PRO A 415 -5.42 -26.41 1.96
C PRO A 415 -5.88 -27.33 0.82
N LEU A 416 -5.25 -27.25 -0.33
CA LEU A 416 -5.50 -28.18 -1.43
C LEU A 416 -5.29 -29.60 -0.87
N VAL A 417 -6.38 -30.37 -0.71
CA VAL A 417 -6.38 -31.75 -0.19
C VAL A 417 -6.27 -32.71 -1.35
#